data_4219f710e9ca682fd6c657c234f600cb
#
_entry.id   4219f710e9ca682fd6c657c234f600cb
#
_cell.length_a   1.000
_cell.length_b   1.000
_cell.length_c   1.000
_cell.angle_alpha   90.00
_cell.angle_beta   90.00
_cell.angle_gamma   90.00
#
_symmetry.space_group_name_H-M   'P 1'
#
loop_
_entity.id
_entity.type
_entity.pdbx_description
1 polymer ?
#
loop_
_entity_poly.entity_id
_entity_poly.type
_entity_poly.pdbx_seq_one_letter_code
_entity_poly.pdbx_strand_id
1 'polypeptide(L)'
;MGALLALAVAADQWIKYLVEASLEMHVQVDVLPFLALYRTYNTGIAFSMFSGLGDKGLIVLSLLVVVFVLYLAARTTERQVFARIGFVFIVGGAIGNLIDRTVHGHVIDYILFHTPAWSFAVFNLADAFITIGAGLVILEELIGWRRERVKSSND
;
A
#
# COMPACT_ATOMS: atom_id res chain seq x y z
N MET A 1 0.99 13.13 12.75
CA MET A 1 0.44 12.25 11.71
C MET A 1 0.59 12.84 10.30
N GLY A 2 0.29 14.14 10.06
CA GLY A 2 0.43 14.76 8.74
C GLY A 2 1.86 14.69 8.16
N ALA A 3 2.89 14.92 8.98
CA ALA A 3 4.28 14.80 8.54
C ALA A 3 4.63 13.36 8.10
N LEU A 4 4.15 12.34 8.82
CA LEU A 4 4.38 10.94 8.46
C LEU A 4 3.68 10.59 7.13
N LEU A 5 2.45 11.09 6.92
CA LEU A 5 1.73 10.93 5.65
C LEU A 5 2.51 11.55 4.50
N ALA A 6 2.95 12.80 4.65
CA ALA A 6 3.72 13.50 3.63
C ALA A 6 5.04 12.77 3.30
N LEU A 7 5.73 12.25 4.33
CA LEU A 7 6.95 11.45 4.15
C LEU A 7 6.67 10.14 3.41
N ALA A 8 5.59 9.44 3.72
CA ALA A 8 5.24 8.18 3.05
C ALA A 8 4.97 8.42 1.55
N VAL A 9 4.17 9.43 1.21
CA VAL A 9 3.89 9.80 -0.19
C VAL A 9 5.17 10.27 -0.89
N ALA A 10 5.98 11.13 -0.26
CA ALA A 10 7.21 11.63 -0.85
C ALA A 10 8.23 10.49 -1.09
N ALA A 11 8.37 9.56 -0.15
CA ALA A 11 9.26 8.41 -0.30
C ALA A 11 8.83 7.51 -1.46
N ASP A 12 7.53 7.19 -1.56
CA ASP A 12 7.00 6.40 -2.68
C ASP A 12 7.28 7.05 -4.03
N GLN A 13 6.92 8.32 -4.18
CA GLN A 13 7.10 9.06 -5.44
C GLN A 13 8.58 9.25 -5.79
N TRP A 14 9.43 9.48 -4.79
CA TRP A 14 10.87 9.60 -5.00
C TRP A 14 11.49 8.30 -5.49
N ILE A 15 11.13 7.17 -4.88
CA ILE A 15 11.65 5.86 -5.30
C ILE A 15 11.14 5.52 -6.70
N LYS A 16 9.87 5.77 -7.03
CA LYS A 16 9.32 5.57 -8.38
C LYS A 16 10.06 6.40 -9.43
N TYR A 17 10.37 7.65 -9.12
CA TYR A 17 11.20 8.49 -9.99
C TYR A 17 12.58 7.87 -10.22
N LEU A 18 13.26 7.39 -9.17
CA LEU A 18 14.57 6.73 -9.31
C LEU A 18 14.47 5.44 -10.13
N VAL A 19 13.43 4.66 -9.93
CA VAL A 19 13.16 3.43 -10.70
C VAL A 19 13.00 3.75 -12.18
N GLU A 20 12.24 4.76 -12.55
CA GLU A 20 12.07 5.18 -13.93
C GLU A 20 13.36 5.69 -14.56
N ALA A 21 14.18 6.40 -13.80
CA ALA A 21 15.45 6.95 -14.28
C ALA A 21 16.57 5.92 -14.41
N SER A 22 16.50 4.79 -13.65
CA SER A 22 17.65 3.89 -13.48
C SER A 22 17.41 2.46 -13.97
N LEU A 23 16.16 2.01 -14.08
CA LEU A 23 15.84 0.64 -14.47
C LEU A 23 15.22 0.60 -15.87
N GLU A 24 15.72 -0.32 -16.69
CA GLU A 24 15.09 -0.65 -17.97
C GLU A 24 13.74 -1.35 -17.76
N MET A 25 12.78 -1.07 -18.65
CA MET A 25 11.46 -1.66 -18.62
C MET A 25 11.55 -3.17 -18.90
N HIS A 26 10.90 -3.96 -18.04
CA HIS A 26 10.83 -5.43 -18.16
C HIS A 26 12.18 -6.15 -18.08
N VAL A 27 13.21 -5.51 -17.56
CA VAL A 27 14.52 -6.13 -17.28
C VAL A 27 14.61 -6.46 -15.80
N GLN A 28 14.88 -7.72 -15.48
CA GLN A 28 15.06 -8.18 -14.09
C GLN A 28 16.50 -7.91 -13.64
N VAL A 29 16.63 -7.27 -12.48
CA VAL A 29 17.91 -7.03 -11.80
C VAL A 29 17.84 -7.71 -10.43
N ASP A 30 18.52 -8.85 -10.29
CA ASP A 30 18.53 -9.61 -9.04
C ASP A 30 19.33 -8.88 -7.97
N VAL A 31 18.70 -8.68 -6.81
CA VAL A 31 19.29 -8.07 -5.61
C VAL A 31 19.64 -9.14 -4.58
N LEU A 32 18.75 -10.12 -4.41
CA LEU A 32 18.92 -11.31 -3.56
C LEU A 32 18.38 -12.53 -4.33
N PRO A 33 18.72 -13.77 -3.91
CA PRO A 33 18.22 -14.97 -4.59
C PRO A 33 16.70 -15.10 -4.70
N PHE A 34 15.97 -14.32 -3.92
CA PHE A 34 14.50 -14.32 -3.84
C PHE A 34 13.89 -12.94 -4.08
N LEU A 35 14.71 -11.91 -4.34
CA LEU A 35 14.26 -10.53 -4.49
C LEU A 35 14.96 -9.89 -5.69
N ALA A 36 14.20 -9.38 -6.62
CA ALA A 36 14.68 -8.62 -7.76
C ALA A 36 13.97 -7.27 -7.89
N LEU A 37 14.61 -6.35 -8.59
CA LEU A 37 13.98 -5.17 -9.16
C LEU A 37 13.53 -5.49 -10.58
N TYR A 38 12.28 -5.21 -10.89
CA TYR A 38 11.66 -5.48 -12.19
C TYR A 38 10.64 -4.41 -12.50
N ARG A 39 11.04 -3.39 -13.25
CA ARG A 39 10.15 -2.29 -13.61
C ARG A 39 9.03 -2.74 -14.53
N THR A 40 7.79 -2.48 -14.15
CA THR A 40 6.61 -2.71 -14.98
C THR A 40 5.53 -1.66 -14.72
N TYR A 41 4.61 -1.47 -15.66
CA TYR A 41 3.48 -0.58 -15.52
C TYR A 41 2.20 -1.37 -15.26
N ASN A 42 1.52 -1.03 -14.18
CA ASN A 42 0.29 -1.66 -13.76
C ASN A 42 -0.90 -0.76 -14.13
N THR A 43 -1.62 -1.15 -15.16
CA THR A 43 -2.85 -0.46 -15.63
C THR A 43 -4.12 -0.99 -14.99
N GLY A 44 -4.02 -1.90 -14.01
CA GLY A 44 -5.14 -2.51 -13.33
C GLY A 44 -4.98 -2.51 -11.81
N ILE A 45 -5.70 -3.41 -11.16
CA ILE A 45 -5.46 -3.82 -9.77
C ILE A 45 -4.76 -5.18 -9.80
N ALA A 46 -4.11 -5.56 -8.68
CA ALA A 46 -3.48 -6.86 -8.52
C ALA A 46 -4.34 -7.99 -9.12
N PHE A 47 -3.70 -8.87 -9.92
CA PHE A 47 -4.32 -10.01 -10.60
C PHE A 47 -5.35 -9.68 -11.70
N SER A 48 -5.28 -8.51 -12.35
CA SER A 48 -6.22 -8.08 -13.40
C SER A 48 -7.69 -8.04 -12.94
N MET A 49 -7.95 -8.12 -11.64
CA MET A 49 -9.29 -7.90 -11.10
C MET A 49 -9.66 -6.44 -11.39
N PHE A 50 -10.86 -6.25 -11.92
CA PHE A 50 -11.37 -4.93 -12.33
C PHE A 50 -10.73 -4.29 -13.59
N SER A 51 -10.00 -5.05 -14.41
CA SER A 51 -9.53 -4.57 -15.73
C SER A 51 -10.65 -3.99 -16.62
N GLY A 52 -11.90 -4.36 -16.36
CA GLY A 52 -13.08 -3.80 -17.05
C GLY A 52 -13.51 -2.41 -16.59
N LEU A 53 -12.99 -1.88 -15.47
CA LEU A 53 -13.36 -0.54 -14.96
C LEU A 53 -12.63 0.61 -15.68
N GLY A 54 -11.53 0.31 -16.38
CA GLY A 54 -10.65 1.32 -16.96
C GLY A 54 -10.02 2.25 -15.91
N ASP A 55 -9.11 3.13 -16.33
CA ASP A 55 -8.34 4.00 -15.44
C ASP A 55 -9.21 4.89 -14.56
N LYS A 56 -10.29 5.45 -15.12
CA LYS A 56 -11.22 6.30 -14.38
C LYS A 56 -11.97 5.55 -13.27
N GLY A 57 -12.36 4.31 -13.53
CA GLY A 57 -13.01 3.47 -12.51
C GLY A 57 -12.06 3.13 -11.35
N LEU A 58 -10.79 2.88 -11.65
CA LEU A 58 -9.75 2.63 -10.64
C LEU A 58 -9.46 3.87 -9.80
N ILE A 59 -9.43 5.05 -10.40
CA ILE A 59 -9.28 6.32 -9.68
C ILE A 59 -10.46 6.52 -8.72
N VAL A 60 -11.69 6.35 -9.19
CA VAL A 60 -12.90 6.49 -8.35
C VAL A 60 -12.88 5.48 -7.21
N LEU A 61 -12.55 4.22 -7.48
CA LEU A 61 -12.46 3.19 -6.45
C LEU A 61 -11.38 3.54 -5.40
N SER A 62 -10.20 4.00 -5.84
CA SER A 62 -9.13 4.43 -4.92
C SER A 62 -9.57 5.60 -4.05
N LEU A 63 -10.27 6.57 -4.60
CA LEU A 63 -10.83 7.70 -3.84
C LEU A 63 -11.87 7.23 -2.81
N LEU A 64 -12.77 6.32 -3.17
CA LEU A 64 -13.75 5.75 -2.24
C LEU A 64 -13.07 5.02 -1.08
N VAL A 65 -12.03 4.24 -1.36
CA VAL A 65 -11.22 3.57 -0.33
C VAL A 65 -10.55 4.59 0.59
N VAL A 66 -9.93 5.63 0.04
CA VAL A 66 -9.29 6.69 0.84
C VAL A 66 -10.32 7.38 1.76
N VAL A 67 -11.48 7.78 1.22
CA VAL A 67 -12.56 8.40 2.03
C VAL A 67 -13.03 7.46 3.14
N PHE A 68 -13.24 6.19 2.83
CA PHE A 68 -13.64 5.19 3.82
C PHE A 68 -12.58 5.02 4.92
N VAL A 69 -11.31 4.92 4.55
CA VAL A 69 -10.20 4.79 5.51
C VAL A 69 -10.07 6.05 6.38
N LEU A 70 -10.23 7.24 5.80
CA LEU A 70 -10.24 8.50 6.57
C LEU A 70 -11.42 8.55 7.55
N TYR A 71 -12.59 8.06 7.15
CA TYR A 71 -13.74 7.93 8.05
C TYR A 71 -13.43 7.02 9.23
N LEU A 72 -12.82 5.85 9.01
CA LEU A 72 -12.39 4.95 10.07
C LEU A 72 -11.32 5.61 10.97
N ALA A 73 -10.34 6.27 10.37
CA ALA A 73 -9.29 6.98 11.09
C ALA A 73 -9.87 8.07 12.02
N ALA A 74 -10.91 8.78 11.59
CA ALA A 74 -11.60 9.79 12.41
C ALA A 74 -12.33 9.20 13.61
N ARG A 75 -12.64 7.89 13.62
CA ARG A 75 -13.24 7.16 14.74
C ARG A 75 -12.21 6.61 15.72
N THR A 76 -10.93 6.70 15.41
CA THR A 76 -9.84 6.11 16.18
C THR A 76 -9.47 7.02 17.35
N THR A 77 -9.31 6.45 18.53
CA THR A 77 -8.88 7.17 19.73
C THR A 77 -7.37 7.37 19.78
N GLU A 78 -6.90 8.30 20.62
CA GLU A 78 -5.45 8.53 20.78
C GLU A 78 -4.69 7.33 21.34
N ARG A 79 -5.36 6.42 22.02
CA ARG A 79 -4.77 5.21 22.62
C ARG A 79 -4.51 4.11 21.60
N GLN A 80 -5.16 4.16 20.45
CA GLN A 80 -5.05 3.18 19.36
C GLN A 80 -3.89 3.56 18.41
N VAL A 81 -2.67 3.50 18.93
CA VAL A 81 -1.47 4.01 18.23
C VAL A 81 -1.19 3.22 16.95
N PHE A 82 -1.29 1.89 16.99
CA PHE A 82 -1.05 1.06 15.80
C PHE A 82 -2.09 1.34 14.71
N ALA A 83 -3.37 1.46 15.05
CA ALA A 83 -4.40 1.81 14.08
C ALA A 83 -4.16 3.18 13.45
N ARG A 84 -3.78 4.19 14.24
CA ARG A 84 -3.48 5.53 13.75
C ARG A 84 -2.32 5.57 12.77
N ILE A 85 -1.23 4.84 13.07
CA ILE A 85 -0.08 4.69 12.17
C ILE A 85 -0.51 3.89 10.93
N GLY A 86 -1.25 2.81 11.13
CA GLY A 86 -1.77 1.97 10.06
C GLY A 86 -2.61 2.75 9.06
N PHE A 87 -3.53 3.59 9.52
CA PHE A 87 -4.33 4.44 8.63
C PHE A 87 -3.48 5.47 7.85
N VAL A 88 -2.45 6.03 8.48
CA VAL A 88 -1.52 6.93 7.77
C VAL A 88 -0.81 6.20 6.63
N PHE A 89 -0.36 4.97 6.86
CA PHE A 89 0.29 4.17 5.83
C PHE A 89 -0.66 3.77 4.71
N ILE A 90 -1.89 3.33 5.05
CA ILE A 90 -2.90 2.99 4.03
C ILE A 90 -3.22 4.21 3.16
N VAL A 91 -3.49 5.36 3.78
CA VAL A 91 -3.81 6.60 3.05
C VAL A 91 -2.61 7.07 2.23
N GLY A 92 -1.39 7.02 2.80
CA GLY A 92 -0.15 7.42 2.10
C GLY A 92 0.11 6.57 0.86
N GLY A 93 0.01 5.25 0.98
CA GLY A 93 0.15 4.33 -0.15
C GLY A 93 -0.96 4.52 -1.20
N ALA A 94 -2.21 4.65 -0.75
CA ALA A 94 -3.32 4.90 -1.67
C ALA A 94 -3.16 6.22 -2.45
N ILE A 95 -2.69 7.29 -1.81
CA ILE A 95 -2.39 8.57 -2.46
C ILE A 95 -1.22 8.41 -3.44
N GLY A 96 -0.14 7.69 -3.08
CA GLY A 96 0.99 7.43 -3.98
C GLY A 96 0.55 6.77 -5.28
N ASN A 97 -0.21 5.68 -5.19
CA ASN A 97 -0.74 4.99 -6.36
C ASN A 97 -1.82 5.80 -7.11
N LEU A 98 -2.53 6.69 -6.43
CA LEU A 98 -3.49 7.59 -7.05
C LEU A 98 -2.80 8.68 -7.88
N ILE A 99 -1.68 9.24 -7.38
CA ILE A 99 -0.84 10.19 -8.12
C ILE A 99 -0.36 9.56 -9.41
N ASP A 100 0.20 8.36 -9.37
CA ASP A 100 0.66 7.65 -10.56
C ASP A 100 -0.46 7.51 -11.60
N ARG A 101 -1.63 7.01 -11.19
CA ARG A 101 -2.77 6.83 -12.11
C ARG A 101 -3.28 8.14 -12.71
N THR A 102 -3.27 9.22 -11.95
CA THR A 102 -3.76 10.52 -12.43
C THR A 102 -2.76 11.21 -13.35
N VAL A 103 -1.46 11.04 -13.11
CA VAL A 103 -0.40 11.69 -13.88
C VAL A 103 0.04 10.86 -15.08
N HIS A 104 0.19 9.55 -14.88
CA HIS A 104 0.80 8.63 -15.87
C HIS A 104 -0.22 7.66 -16.51
N GLY A 105 -1.43 7.53 -15.96
CA GLY A 105 -2.42 6.54 -16.41
C GLY A 105 -2.13 5.10 -15.96
N HIS A 106 -1.08 4.87 -15.18
CA HIS A 106 -0.67 3.57 -14.67
C HIS A 106 0.06 3.73 -13.34
N VAL A 107 0.27 2.63 -12.62
CA VAL A 107 1.12 2.58 -11.42
C VAL A 107 2.47 1.99 -11.79
N ILE A 108 3.55 2.52 -11.21
CA ILE A 108 4.91 2.03 -11.40
C ILE A 108 5.19 0.97 -10.34
N ASP A 109 5.29 -0.30 -10.77
CA ASP A 109 5.65 -1.43 -9.93
C ASP A 109 7.08 -1.87 -10.22
N TYR A 110 7.81 -2.32 -9.17
CA TYR A 110 9.25 -2.59 -9.33
C TYR A 110 9.84 -3.61 -8.36
N ILE A 111 9.10 -4.10 -7.36
CA ILE A 111 9.59 -5.10 -6.39
C ILE A 111 9.05 -6.46 -6.80
N LEU A 112 9.93 -7.40 -7.07
CA LEU A 112 9.58 -8.76 -7.44
C LEU A 112 10.17 -9.76 -6.43
N PHE A 113 9.28 -10.46 -5.69
CA PHE A 113 9.69 -11.66 -4.98
C PHE A 113 9.56 -12.87 -5.90
N HIS A 114 10.63 -13.64 -6.02
CA HIS A 114 10.67 -14.80 -6.92
C HIS A 114 11.50 -15.95 -6.36
N THR A 115 11.26 -17.12 -6.91
CA THR A 115 12.08 -18.32 -6.76
C THR A 115 12.21 -18.95 -8.13
N PRO A 116 13.11 -19.94 -8.36
CA PRO A 116 13.20 -20.61 -9.66
C PRO A 116 11.90 -21.25 -10.16
N ALA A 117 10.96 -21.56 -9.25
CA ALA A 117 9.71 -22.22 -9.58
C ALA A 117 8.46 -21.32 -9.47
N TRP A 118 8.59 -20.12 -8.89
CA TRP A 118 7.44 -19.25 -8.62
C TRP A 118 7.85 -17.79 -8.49
N SER A 119 6.99 -16.89 -8.98
CA SER A 119 7.13 -15.44 -8.76
C SER A 119 5.83 -14.85 -8.23
N PHE A 120 5.97 -13.90 -7.33
CA PHE A 120 4.86 -13.08 -6.85
C PHE A 120 4.53 -11.97 -7.87
N ALA A 121 3.36 -11.36 -7.76
CA ALA A 121 3.04 -10.16 -8.52
C ALA A 121 4.03 -9.04 -8.17
N VAL A 122 4.48 -8.29 -9.17
CA VAL A 122 5.32 -7.11 -8.94
C VAL A 122 4.51 -6.07 -8.20
N PHE A 123 5.11 -5.39 -7.24
CA PHE A 123 4.47 -4.38 -6.41
C PHE A 123 5.44 -3.22 -6.13
N ASN A 124 5.00 -2.21 -5.39
CA ASN A 124 5.77 -1.01 -5.08
C ASN A 124 5.73 -0.65 -3.58
N LEU A 125 6.38 0.44 -3.18
CA LEU A 125 6.42 0.89 -1.80
C LEU A 125 5.03 1.32 -1.28
N ALA A 126 4.19 1.92 -2.11
CA ALA A 126 2.82 2.28 -1.75
C ALA A 126 1.98 1.05 -1.37
N ASP A 127 2.11 -0.07 -2.11
CA ASP A 127 1.44 -1.33 -1.80
C ASP A 127 1.96 -1.95 -0.50
N ALA A 128 3.28 -1.85 -0.26
CA ALA A 128 3.88 -2.24 1.01
C ALA A 128 3.32 -1.42 2.18
N PHE A 129 3.18 -0.10 2.02
CA PHE A 129 2.55 0.74 3.04
C PHE A 129 1.10 0.36 3.29
N ILE A 130 0.30 0.11 2.26
CA ILE A 130 -1.09 -0.34 2.40
C ILE A 130 -1.15 -1.65 3.18
N THR A 131 -0.31 -2.61 2.83
CA THR A 131 -0.27 -3.95 3.46
C THR A 131 0.16 -3.87 4.92
N ILE A 132 1.26 -3.17 5.21
CA ILE A 132 1.75 -2.96 6.59
C ILE A 132 0.71 -2.19 7.40
N GLY A 133 0.12 -1.15 6.82
CA GLY A 133 -0.90 -0.34 7.45
C GLY A 133 -2.14 -1.16 7.83
N ALA A 134 -2.62 -2.01 6.93
CA ALA A 134 -3.72 -2.93 7.21
C ALA A 134 -3.37 -3.91 8.33
N GLY A 135 -2.16 -4.46 8.33
CA GLY A 135 -1.65 -5.32 9.40
C GLY A 135 -1.63 -4.63 10.77
N LEU A 136 -1.23 -3.35 10.82
CA LEU A 136 -1.22 -2.57 12.06
C LEU A 136 -2.63 -2.30 12.58
N VAL A 137 -3.59 -2.01 11.71
CA VAL A 137 -5.00 -1.84 12.10
C VAL A 137 -5.56 -3.13 12.67
N ILE A 138 -5.34 -4.26 11.99
CA ILE A 138 -5.78 -5.58 12.48
C ILE A 138 -5.14 -5.92 13.82
N LEU A 139 -3.85 -5.63 13.99
CA LEU A 139 -3.13 -5.86 15.25
C LEU A 139 -3.77 -5.07 16.41
N GLU A 140 -4.10 -3.79 16.21
CA GLU A 140 -4.77 -2.97 17.22
C GLU A 140 -6.12 -3.57 17.63
N GLU A 141 -6.93 -4.00 16.66
CA GLU A 141 -8.22 -4.63 16.93
C GLU A 141 -8.07 -5.94 17.74
N LEU A 142 -7.09 -6.76 17.39
CA LEU A 142 -6.81 -8.00 18.14
C LEU A 142 -6.36 -7.72 19.59
N ILE A 143 -5.55 -6.68 19.80
CA ILE A 143 -5.12 -6.25 21.13
C ILE A 143 -6.33 -5.74 21.93
N GLY A 144 -7.19 -4.93 21.32
CA GLY A 144 -8.41 -4.42 21.92
C GLY A 144 -9.34 -5.54 22.39
N TRP A 145 -9.61 -6.48 21.51
CA TRP A 145 -10.46 -7.63 21.80
C TRP A 145 -9.92 -8.52 22.94
N ARG A 146 -8.60 -8.74 23.01
CA ARG A 146 -7.99 -9.48 24.12
C ARG A 146 -8.16 -8.75 25.46
N ARG A 147 -8.01 -7.43 25.49
CA ARG A 147 -8.19 -6.63 26.71
C ARG A 147 -9.63 -6.70 27.24
N GLU A 148 -10.61 -6.66 26.36
CA GLU A 148 -12.02 -6.76 26.73
C GLU A 148 -12.36 -8.14 27.29
N ARG A 149 -11.86 -9.22 26.69
CA ARG A 149 -12.07 -10.59 27.20
C ARG A 149 -11.50 -10.80 28.59
N VAL A 150 -10.28 -10.31 28.86
CA VAL A 150 -9.65 -10.43 30.18
C VAL A 150 -10.46 -9.66 31.24
N LYS A 151 -11.00 -8.50 30.89
CA LYS A 151 -11.84 -7.73 31.80
C LYS A 151 -13.15 -8.45 32.11
N SER A 152 -13.83 -9.00 31.11
CA SER A 152 -15.08 -9.75 31.27
C SER A 152 -14.92 -11.09 32.03
N SER A 153 -13.69 -11.63 32.14
CA SER A 153 -13.41 -12.86 32.88
C SER A 153 -13.11 -12.62 34.38
N ASN A 154 -12.90 -11.35 34.77
CA ASN A 154 -12.57 -10.97 36.15
C ASN A 154 -13.77 -10.30 36.89
N ASP A 155 -14.84 -10.04 36.17
CA ASP A 155 -16.14 -9.56 36.72
C ASP A 155 -17.11 -10.76 36.87
#